data_c211647a8983b71c0a8217fb8a1abb75
#
_entry.id   c211647a8983b71c0a8217fb8a1abb75
#
_cell.length_a   1.000
_cell.length_b   1.000
_cell.length_c   1.000
_cell.angle_alpha   90.00
_cell.angle_beta   90.00
_cell.angle_gamma   90.00
#
_symmetry.space_group_name_H-M   'P 1'
#
loop_
_entity.id
_entity.type
_entity.pdbx_description
1 polymer ?
#
loop_
_entity_poly.entity_id
_entity_poly.type
_entity_poly.pdbx_seq_one_letter_code
_entity_poly.pdbx_strand_id
1 'polypeptide(L)'
;MGPVAAVLSKDEMIELANYYASLRPPKITSFPAVADVEAVERGRQIALEGVPGQRIPSCIACHGPSTLPRNPAFPRLAGQYSDFLSQQLRLFRQDRRGGSDYGDIMRRIAVRLSDRQASDLALYYSSLPPGEHEK
;
A
#
# COMPACT_ATOMS: atom_id res chain seq x y z
N MET A 1 13.86 10.27 -7.49
CA MET A 1 13.42 11.11 -6.33
C MET A 1 14.60 11.51 -5.42
N GLY A 2 15.54 10.62 -5.08
CA GLY A 2 16.67 10.97 -4.18
C GLY A 2 17.39 12.26 -4.54
N PRO A 3 17.88 12.45 -5.77
CA PRO A 3 18.57 13.69 -6.16
C PRO A 3 17.69 14.94 -6.07
N VAL A 4 16.39 14.81 -6.37
CA VAL A 4 15.44 15.94 -6.28
C VAL A 4 15.15 16.29 -4.82
N ALA A 5 14.94 15.28 -3.96
CA ALA A 5 14.69 15.53 -2.55
C ALA A 5 15.91 16.06 -1.80
N ALA A 6 17.13 15.73 -2.26
CA ALA A 6 18.36 16.15 -1.61
C ALA A 6 18.65 17.66 -1.70
N VAL A 7 18.02 18.37 -2.64
CA VAL A 7 18.17 19.83 -2.80
C VAL A 7 17.10 20.63 -2.07
N LEU A 8 16.09 19.96 -1.51
CA LEU A 8 15.04 20.63 -0.75
C LEU A 8 15.47 20.83 0.70
N SER A 9 15.25 22.03 1.22
CA SER A 9 15.35 22.31 2.65
C SER A 9 14.22 21.59 3.42
N LYS A 10 14.39 21.46 4.72
CA LYS A 10 13.35 20.86 5.58
C LYS A 10 12.03 21.63 5.52
N ASP A 11 12.07 22.95 5.45
CA ASP A 11 10.89 23.80 5.41
C ASP A 11 10.15 23.62 4.07
N GLU A 12 10.86 23.60 2.94
CA GLU A 12 10.27 23.31 1.63
C GLU A 12 9.65 21.91 1.58
N MET A 13 10.27 20.89 2.20
CA MET A 13 9.66 19.56 2.30
C MET A 13 8.37 19.58 3.10
N ILE A 14 8.30 20.36 4.20
CA ILE A 14 7.08 20.50 5.01
C ILE A 14 5.99 21.24 4.24
N GLU A 15 6.34 22.32 3.54
CA GLU A 15 5.40 23.10 2.73
C GLU A 15 4.81 22.24 1.60
N LEU A 16 5.65 21.50 0.89
CA LEU A 16 5.19 20.56 -0.15
C LEU A 16 4.29 19.46 0.41
N ALA A 17 4.66 18.88 1.56
CA ALA A 17 3.84 17.87 2.21
C ALA A 17 2.46 18.41 2.60
N ASN A 18 2.40 19.61 3.17
CA ASN A 18 1.16 20.28 3.52
C ASN A 18 0.32 20.62 2.28
N TYR A 19 0.95 21.09 1.21
CA TYR A 19 0.27 21.36 -0.05
C TYR A 19 -0.40 20.10 -0.61
N TYR A 20 0.36 19.01 -0.78
CA TYR A 20 -0.21 17.76 -1.30
C TYR A 20 -1.25 17.14 -0.36
N ALA A 21 -1.07 17.25 0.95
CA ALA A 21 -2.05 16.78 1.93
C ALA A 21 -3.38 17.59 1.89
N SER A 22 -3.34 18.85 1.46
CA SER A 22 -4.53 19.70 1.31
C SER A 22 -5.33 19.41 0.04
N LEU A 23 -4.71 18.76 -0.96
CA LEU A 23 -5.38 18.44 -2.21
C LEU A 23 -6.44 17.37 -1.97
N ARG A 24 -7.62 17.59 -2.54
CA ARG A 24 -8.65 16.55 -2.58
C ARG A 24 -8.28 15.54 -3.67
N PRO A 25 -8.21 14.24 -3.35
CA PRO A 25 -8.02 13.23 -4.38
C PRO A 25 -9.18 13.31 -5.39
N PRO A 26 -8.92 13.06 -6.69
CA PRO A 26 -9.98 13.00 -7.67
C PRO A 26 -11.01 11.95 -7.24
N LYS A 27 -12.31 12.27 -7.42
CA LYS A 27 -13.35 11.28 -7.23
C LYS A 27 -13.17 10.19 -8.28
N ILE A 28 -12.85 8.99 -7.84
CA ILE A 28 -12.83 7.83 -8.72
C ILE A 28 -14.29 7.49 -8.98
N THR A 29 -14.78 7.82 -10.18
CA THR A 29 -16.17 7.60 -10.59
C THR A 29 -16.41 6.22 -11.18
N SER A 30 -15.34 5.49 -11.52
CA SER A 30 -15.41 4.12 -11.98
C SER A 30 -14.17 3.36 -11.52
N PHE A 31 -14.39 2.19 -10.93
CA PHE A 31 -13.33 1.23 -10.72
C PHE A 31 -13.22 0.37 -11.97
N PRO A 32 -12.00 0.01 -12.42
CA PRO A 32 -11.85 -0.96 -13.49
C PRO A 32 -12.65 -2.22 -13.11
N ALA A 33 -13.45 -2.73 -14.04
CA ALA A 33 -14.10 -4.01 -13.84
C ALA A 33 -13.02 -5.03 -13.50
N VAL A 34 -13.19 -5.72 -12.37
CA VAL A 34 -12.21 -6.74 -11.95
C VAL A 34 -12.34 -7.91 -12.92
N ALA A 35 -11.37 -8.01 -13.81
CA ALA A 35 -11.35 -9.08 -14.82
C ALA A 35 -11.13 -10.47 -14.20
N ASP A 36 -10.51 -10.56 -13.02
CA ASP A 36 -10.22 -11.82 -12.32
C ASP A 36 -10.76 -11.76 -10.88
N VAL A 37 -12.02 -12.16 -10.73
CA VAL A 37 -12.74 -12.22 -9.44
C VAL A 37 -12.08 -13.21 -8.49
N GLU A 38 -11.55 -14.32 -9.01
CA GLU A 38 -10.86 -15.32 -8.19
C GLU A 38 -9.54 -14.79 -7.63
N ALA A 39 -8.78 -14.03 -8.41
CA ALA A 39 -7.56 -13.38 -7.93
C ALA A 39 -7.86 -12.37 -6.82
N VAL A 40 -8.93 -11.58 -6.97
CA VAL A 40 -9.36 -10.64 -5.92
C VAL A 40 -9.75 -11.38 -4.65
N GLU A 41 -10.48 -12.49 -4.76
CA GLU A 41 -10.88 -13.27 -3.58
C GLU A 41 -9.67 -13.90 -2.88
N ARG A 42 -8.71 -14.45 -3.63
CA ARG A 42 -7.45 -14.93 -3.04
C ARG A 42 -6.68 -13.79 -2.35
N GLY A 43 -6.62 -12.63 -2.99
CA GLY A 43 -6.02 -11.43 -2.41
C GLY A 43 -6.71 -10.99 -1.13
N ARG A 44 -8.05 -11.04 -1.11
CA ARG A 44 -8.88 -10.76 0.07
C ARG A 44 -8.53 -11.69 1.23
N GLN A 45 -8.47 -12.99 0.98
CA GLN A 45 -8.12 -13.96 2.01
C GLN A 45 -6.73 -13.68 2.61
N ILE A 46 -5.73 -13.45 1.77
CA ILE A 46 -4.39 -13.10 2.24
C ILE A 46 -4.41 -11.80 3.05
N ALA A 47 -5.16 -10.79 2.59
CA ALA A 47 -5.24 -9.51 3.27
C ALA A 47 -5.87 -9.63 4.67
N LEU A 48 -6.93 -10.43 4.80
CA LEU A 48 -7.66 -10.60 6.06
C LEU A 48 -6.97 -11.57 7.03
N GLU A 49 -6.49 -12.69 6.53
CA GLU A 49 -6.03 -13.81 7.35
C GLU A 49 -4.50 -13.95 7.39
N GLY A 50 -3.81 -13.34 6.42
CA GLY A 50 -2.40 -13.59 6.20
C GLY A 50 -2.13 -14.97 5.60
N VAL A 51 -0.88 -15.43 5.70
CA VAL A 51 -0.47 -16.79 5.33
C VAL A 51 0.40 -17.35 6.47
N PRO A 52 -0.19 -17.94 7.52
CA PRO A 52 0.54 -18.36 8.71
C PRO A 52 1.72 -19.30 8.41
N GLY A 53 1.55 -20.23 7.48
CA GLY A 53 2.61 -21.17 7.04
C GLY A 53 3.83 -20.48 6.43
N GLN A 54 3.68 -19.26 5.92
CA GLN A 54 4.75 -18.41 5.38
C GLN A 54 5.15 -17.29 6.36
N ARG A 55 4.58 -17.25 7.57
CA ARG A 55 4.77 -16.17 8.56
C ARG A 55 4.43 -14.79 7.97
N ILE A 56 3.38 -14.72 7.15
CA ILE A 56 2.83 -13.47 6.62
C ILE A 56 1.62 -13.13 7.48
N PRO A 57 1.66 -12.02 8.26
CA PRO A 57 0.51 -11.57 9.04
C PRO A 57 -0.60 -11.04 8.13
N SER A 58 -1.80 -10.83 8.68
CA SER A 58 -2.87 -10.15 7.97
C SER A 58 -2.45 -8.71 7.65
N CYS A 59 -2.71 -8.29 6.41
CA CYS A 59 -2.31 -6.95 5.96
C CYS A 59 -3.16 -5.86 6.62
N ILE A 60 -4.43 -6.19 6.93
CA ILE A 60 -5.36 -5.25 7.58
C ILE A 60 -4.94 -4.91 9.01
N ALA A 61 -4.13 -5.72 9.67
CA ALA A 61 -3.63 -5.42 11.02
C ALA A 61 -2.81 -4.11 11.06
N CYS A 62 -2.14 -3.78 9.96
CA CYS A 62 -1.35 -2.55 9.83
C CYS A 62 -1.98 -1.55 8.87
N HIS A 63 -2.46 -2.01 7.72
CA HIS A 63 -2.99 -1.15 6.66
C HIS A 63 -4.50 -0.91 6.75
N GLY A 64 -5.16 -1.64 7.60
CA GLY A 64 -6.54 -1.57 8.09
C GLY A 64 -7.65 -1.31 7.08
N PRO A 65 -8.88 -1.49 7.52
CA PRO A 65 -9.99 -0.70 7.00
C PRO A 65 -9.89 0.72 7.55
N SER A 66 -10.49 1.67 6.86
CA SER A 66 -10.44 3.12 7.16
C SER A 66 -10.86 3.53 8.57
N THR A 67 -11.54 2.64 9.31
CA THR A 67 -12.18 2.92 10.60
C THR A 67 -11.30 2.69 11.84
N LEU A 68 -10.15 2.05 11.71
CA LEU A 68 -9.27 1.81 12.86
C LEU A 68 -8.23 2.92 13.00
N PRO A 69 -7.91 3.35 14.24
CA PRO A 69 -6.77 4.21 14.49
C PRO A 69 -5.52 3.58 13.88
N ARG A 70 -4.80 4.34 13.06
CA ARG A 70 -3.62 3.86 12.36
C ARG A 70 -2.39 4.64 12.75
N ASN A 71 -1.29 3.92 12.86
CA ASN A 71 0.00 4.55 12.84
C ASN A 71 0.18 5.27 11.48
N PRO A 72 0.46 6.59 11.46
CA PRO A 72 0.65 7.35 10.22
C PRO A 72 1.73 6.79 9.29
N ALA A 73 2.65 6.00 9.82
CA ALA A 73 3.69 5.33 9.05
C ALA A 73 3.16 4.19 8.15
N PHE A 74 1.93 3.71 8.40
CA PHE A 74 1.32 2.65 7.59
C PHE A 74 0.39 3.28 6.54
N PRO A 75 0.74 3.24 5.24
CA PRO A 75 -0.09 3.84 4.20
C PRO A 75 -1.41 3.11 4.03
N ARG A 76 -2.43 3.84 3.60
CA ARG A 76 -3.67 3.26 3.10
C ARG A 76 -3.42 2.60 1.76
N LEU A 77 -3.96 1.40 1.55
CA LEU A 77 -3.78 0.64 0.31
C LEU A 77 -5.06 0.63 -0.55
N ALA A 78 -6.23 0.75 0.08
CA ALA A 78 -7.52 0.72 -0.61
C ALA A 78 -7.62 1.83 -1.66
N GLY A 79 -8.05 1.46 -2.87
CA GLY A 79 -8.20 2.36 -4.01
C GLY A 79 -6.90 2.75 -4.70
N GLN A 80 -5.76 2.19 -4.31
CA GLN A 80 -4.49 2.44 -4.98
C GLN A 80 -4.36 1.55 -6.22
N TYR A 81 -3.68 2.04 -7.26
CA TYR A 81 -3.49 1.29 -8.51
C TYR A 81 -2.75 -0.03 -8.29
N SER A 82 -3.26 -1.11 -8.88
CA SER A 82 -2.70 -2.47 -8.75
C SER A 82 -1.23 -2.55 -9.19
N ASP A 83 -0.89 -1.91 -10.32
CA ASP A 83 0.48 -1.89 -10.83
C ASP A 83 1.43 -1.18 -9.86
N PHE A 84 0.98 -0.09 -9.26
CA PHE A 84 1.75 0.62 -8.24
C PHE A 84 1.98 -0.29 -7.02
N LEU A 85 0.94 -0.92 -6.49
CA LEU A 85 1.06 -1.80 -5.32
C LEU A 85 1.98 -2.99 -5.60
N SER A 86 1.81 -3.65 -6.75
CA SER A 86 2.67 -4.77 -7.18
C SER A 86 4.13 -4.33 -7.30
N GLN A 87 4.37 -3.16 -7.87
CA GLN A 87 5.72 -2.62 -7.98
C GLN A 87 6.33 -2.31 -6.61
N GLN A 88 5.55 -1.75 -5.68
CA GLN A 88 6.06 -1.46 -4.34
C GLN A 88 6.46 -2.74 -3.60
N LEU A 89 5.65 -3.80 -3.64
CA LEU A 89 5.99 -5.09 -3.06
C LEU A 89 7.27 -5.68 -3.68
N ARG A 90 7.43 -5.55 -5.01
CA ARG A 90 8.64 -5.97 -5.69
C ARG A 90 9.88 -5.18 -5.26
N LEU A 91 9.76 -3.87 -5.10
CA LEU A 91 10.86 -3.01 -4.64
C LEU A 91 11.30 -3.36 -3.22
N PHE A 92 10.35 -3.63 -2.31
CA PHE A 92 10.66 -4.12 -0.96
C PHE A 92 11.39 -5.49 -1.01
N ARG A 93 10.93 -6.41 -1.85
CA ARG A 93 11.57 -7.72 -2.02
C ARG A 93 13.00 -7.61 -2.53
N GLN A 94 13.25 -6.67 -3.44
CA GLN A 94 14.57 -6.43 -4.05
C GLN A 94 15.51 -5.57 -3.20
N ASP A 95 15.12 -5.22 -1.98
CA ASP A 95 15.85 -4.30 -1.10
C ASP A 95 16.12 -2.91 -1.73
N ARG A 96 15.25 -2.50 -2.67
CA ARG A 96 15.31 -1.20 -3.35
C ARG A 96 14.34 -0.17 -2.73
N ARG A 97 13.57 -0.60 -1.75
CA ARG A 97 12.70 0.22 -0.92
C ARG A 97 12.81 -0.25 0.52
N GLY A 98 13.07 0.67 1.43
CA GLY A 98 13.31 0.40 2.85
C GLY A 98 14.00 1.60 3.46
N GLY A 99 14.97 1.37 4.36
CA GLY A 99 15.76 2.43 4.98
C GLY A 99 15.07 3.13 6.15
N SER A 100 14.00 2.52 6.67
CA SER A 100 13.36 2.89 7.92
C SER A 100 12.83 1.64 8.60
N ASP A 101 12.62 1.70 9.91
CA ASP A 101 12.10 0.56 10.71
C ASP A 101 10.79 0.00 10.11
N TYR A 102 9.89 0.88 9.67
CA TYR A 102 8.63 0.48 9.03
C TYR A 102 8.83 -0.11 7.63
N GLY A 103 9.77 0.41 6.85
CA GLY A 103 10.16 -0.14 5.56
C GLY A 103 10.73 -1.54 5.68
N ASP A 104 11.50 -1.82 6.74
CA ASP A 104 12.08 -3.12 7.02
C ASP A 104 11.01 -4.16 7.41
N ILE A 105 9.93 -3.75 8.08
CA ILE A 105 8.78 -4.63 8.32
C ILE A 105 8.21 -5.11 6.97
N MET A 106 7.95 -4.18 6.05
CA MET A 106 7.41 -4.52 4.73
C MET A 106 8.36 -5.38 3.91
N ARG A 107 9.66 -5.14 4.00
CA ARG A 107 10.67 -5.98 3.33
C ARG A 107 10.60 -7.43 3.80
N ARG A 108 10.54 -7.65 5.14
CA ARG A 108 10.41 -8.99 5.73
C ARG A 108 9.14 -9.72 5.31
N ILE A 109 8.06 -9.00 5.02
CA ILE A 109 6.81 -9.55 4.52
C ILE A 109 6.92 -9.83 3.03
N ALA A 110 7.40 -8.87 2.24
CA ALA A 110 7.44 -8.94 0.79
C ALA A 110 8.33 -10.08 0.26
N VAL A 111 9.44 -10.40 0.94
CA VAL A 111 10.33 -11.52 0.53
C VAL A 111 9.66 -12.89 0.69
N ARG A 112 8.59 -13.00 1.47
CA ARG A 112 7.85 -14.24 1.70
C ARG A 112 6.65 -14.41 0.77
N LEU A 113 6.20 -13.34 0.11
CA LEU A 113 5.12 -13.39 -0.86
C LEU A 113 5.61 -13.99 -2.17
N SER A 114 4.83 -14.89 -2.77
CA SER A 114 5.02 -15.25 -4.17
C SER A 114 4.59 -14.10 -5.10
N ASP A 115 4.99 -14.15 -6.37
CA ASP A 115 4.56 -13.15 -7.36
C ASP A 115 3.04 -13.16 -7.54
N ARG A 116 2.43 -14.33 -7.53
CA ARG A 116 0.98 -14.48 -7.61
C ARG A 116 0.29 -13.84 -6.39
N GLN A 117 0.75 -14.13 -5.17
CA GLN A 117 0.19 -13.54 -3.95
C GLN A 117 0.31 -12.00 -3.95
N ALA A 118 1.43 -11.47 -4.40
CA ALA A 118 1.63 -10.03 -4.52
C ALA A 118 0.68 -9.40 -5.54
N SER A 119 0.46 -10.07 -6.69
CA SER A 119 -0.50 -9.64 -7.70
C SER A 119 -1.94 -9.71 -7.21
N ASP A 120 -2.34 -10.84 -6.59
CA ASP A 120 -3.69 -11.04 -6.05
C ASP A 120 -4.01 -9.99 -4.97
N LEU A 121 -3.07 -9.69 -4.06
CA LEU A 121 -3.20 -8.61 -3.06
C LEU A 121 -3.36 -7.24 -3.70
N ALA A 122 -2.57 -6.95 -4.74
CA ALA A 122 -2.64 -5.68 -5.44
C ALA A 122 -4.00 -5.49 -6.14
N LEU A 123 -4.54 -6.53 -6.76
CA LEU A 123 -5.87 -6.53 -7.35
C LEU A 123 -6.96 -6.33 -6.29
N TYR A 124 -6.88 -7.03 -5.17
CA TYR A 124 -7.83 -6.85 -4.07
C TYR A 124 -7.86 -5.41 -3.56
N TYR A 125 -6.72 -4.84 -3.20
CA TYR A 125 -6.69 -3.48 -2.67
C TYR A 125 -7.10 -2.43 -3.70
N SER A 126 -6.79 -2.64 -4.97
CA SER A 126 -7.21 -1.71 -6.05
C SER A 126 -8.71 -1.76 -6.31
N SER A 127 -9.39 -2.88 -6.00
CA SER A 127 -10.84 -3.03 -6.14
C SER A 127 -11.64 -2.38 -5.01
N LEU A 128 -10.99 -2.04 -3.90
CA LEU A 128 -11.64 -1.38 -2.77
C LEU A 128 -11.83 0.12 -3.02
N PRO A 129 -12.93 0.71 -2.53
CA PRO A 129 -13.08 2.16 -2.57
C PRO A 129 -11.94 2.82 -1.77
N PRO A 130 -11.38 3.94 -2.25
CA PRO A 130 -10.43 4.71 -1.46
C PRO A 130 -11.12 5.12 -0.16
N GLY A 131 -10.46 4.87 0.97
CA GLY A 131 -11.01 5.24 2.26
C GLY A 131 -11.33 6.73 2.31
N GLU A 132 -12.52 7.08 2.79
CA GLU A 132 -12.87 8.48 3.03
C GLU A 132 -11.86 9.07 4.02
N HIS A 133 -11.35 10.25 3.68
CA HIS A 133 -10.59 11.05 4.63
C HIS A 133 -11.60 11.57 5.67
N GLU A 134 -11.73 10.89 6.81
CA GLU A 134 -12.34 11.53 7.97
C GLU A 134 -11.48 12.73 8.34
N LYS A 135 -12.14 13.88 8.39
CA LYS A 135 -11.58 15.18 8.83
C LYS A 135 -11.26 15.14 10.30
#